data_c653b6c2325ed89178d96720a48420dc
#
_entry.id   c653b6c2325ed89178d96720a48420dc
#
_cell.length_a   1.000
_cell.length_b   1.000
_cell.length_c   1.000
_cell.angle_alpha   90.00
_cell.angle_beta   90.00
_cell.angle_gamma   90.00
#
_symmetry.space_group_name_H-M   'P 1'
#
loop_
_entity.id
_entity.type
_entity.pdbx_description
1 polymer ?
#
loop_
_entity_poly.entity_id
_entity_poly.type
_entity_poly.pdbx_seq_one_letter_code
_entity_poly.pdbx_strand_id
1 'polypeptide(L)'
;MWVVFALLSAVFAALTSILAKVGMEGINSNLATAIRTGVVLIMAWGIVLLTGSIGGISSIQTKGWIFLVLSGLATGASWLCYYRALQIGQASRVVSVDKFSVVISIVLAFLFLHEAIDWKTIVGGVLITAGTLVLVL
;
A
#
# COMPACT_ATOMS: atom_id res chain seq x y z
N MET A 1 3.55 11.34 16.99
CA MET A 1 3.41 11.96 15.66
C MET A 1 3.19 10.96 14.52
N TRP A 2 3.90 9.83 14.47
CA TRP A 2 3.69 8.80 13.40
C TRP A 2 2.26 8.27 13.30
N VAL A 3 1.54 8.14 14.44
CA VAL A 3 0.14 7.65 14.48
C VAL A 3 -0.80 8.54 13.67
N VAL A 4 -0.63 9.86 13.70
CA VAL A 4 -1.47 10.81 12.94
C VAL A 4 -1.30 10.59 11.44
N PHE A 5 -0.06 10.44 10.98
CA PHE A 5 0.22 10.15 9.57
C PHE A 5 -0.34 8.78 9.15
N ALA A 6 -0.25 7.78 10.02
CA ALA A 6 -0.80 6.46 9.76
C ALA A 6 -2.34 6.50 9.64
N LEU A 7 -3.03 7.25 10.52
CA LEU A 7 -4.48 7.42 10.44
C LEU A 7 -4.92 8.18 9.19
N LEU A 8 -4.22 9.26 8.84
CA LEU A 8 -4.48 9.99 7.59
C LEU A 8 -4.28 9.09 6.37
N SER A 9 -3.21 8.30 6.36
CA SER A 9 -2.97 7.32 5.31
C SER A 9 -4.12 6.32 5.19
N ALA A 10 -4.63 5.82 6.32
CA ALA A 10 -5.76 4.89 6.33
C ALA A 10 -7.05 5.51 5.74
N VAL A 11 -7.34 6.77 6.07
CA VAL A 11 -8.47 7.51 5.51
C VAL A 11 -8.33 7.65 3.99
N PHE A 12 -7.17 8.11 3.53
CA PHE A 12 -6.92 8.24 2.08
C PHE A 12 -6.92 6.89 1.36
N ALA A 13 -6.44 5.82 2.00
CA ALA A 13 -6.50 4.47 1.43
C ALA A 13 -7.95 3.99 1.28
N ALA A 14 -8.82 4.28 2.24
CA ALA A 14 -10.24 3.95 2.15
C ALA A 14 -10.93 4.73 1.02
N LEU A 15 -10.70 6.05 0.94
CA LEU A 15 -11.20 6.88 -0.15
C LEU A 15 -10.70 6.39 -1.51
N THR A 16 -9.43 6.05 -1.60
CA THR A 16 -8.81 5.48 -2.81
C THR A 16 -9.56 4.24 -3.28
N SER A 17 -9.88 3.32 -2.38
CA SER A 17 -10.55 2.06 -2.73
C SER A 17 -11.96 2.30 -3.29
N ILE A 18 -12.72 3.20 -2.68
CA ILE A 18 -14.09 3.53 -3.12
C ILE A 18 -14.07 4.30 -4.44
N LEU A 19 -13.24 5.34 -4.54
CA LEU A 19 -13.11 6.14 -5.77
C LEU A 19 -12.61 5.29 -6.93
N ALA A 20 -11.65 4.40 -6.68
CA ALA A 20 -11.15 3.47 -7.70
C ALA A 20 -12.24 2.49 -8.15
N LYS A 21 -13.03 1.93 -7.23
CA LYS A 21 -14.13 1.03 -7.57
C LYS A 21 -15.13 1.68 -8.53
N VAL A 22 -15.51 2.92 -8.24
CA VAL A 22 -16.41 3.71 -9.12
C VAL A 22 -15.73 4.06 -10.44
N GLY A 23 -14.48 4.52 -10.38
CA GLY A 23 -13.75 4.98 -11.57
C GLY A 23 -13.33 3.88 -12.54
N MET A 24 -13.28 2.63 -12.08
CA MET A 24 -12.92 1.48 -12.93
C MET A 24 -14.12 0.82 -13.63
N GLU A 25 -15.32 1.34 -13.45
CA GLU A 25 -16.51 0.79 -14.09
C GLU A 25 -16.41 0.91 -15.61
N GLY A 26 -16.44 -0.23 -16.30
CA GLY A 26 -16.28 -0.28 -17.76
C GLY A 26 -14.87 -0.05 -18.31
N ILE A 27 -13.85 0.09 -17.45
CA ILE A 27 -12.46 0.33 -17.84
C ILE A 27 -11.61 -0.89 -17.49
N ASN A 28 -10.62 -1.21 -18.33
CA ASN A 28 -9.65 -2.26 -18.01
C ASN A 28 -8.86 -1.88 -16.73
N SER A 29 -8.75 -2.81 -15.78
CA SER A 29 -8.10 -2.56 -14.49
C SER A 29 -6.62 -2.14 -14.61
N ASN A 30 -5.90 -2.69 -15.59
CA ASN A 30 -4.50 -2.32 -15.84
C ASN A 30 -4.40 -0.88 -16.35
N LEU A 31 -5.30 -0.46 -17.23
CA LEU A 31 -5.35 0.91 -17.71
C LEU A 31 -5.70 1.88 -16.58
N ALA A 32 -6.69 1.55 -15.77
CA ALA A 32 -7.06 2.35 -14.62
C ALA A 32 -5.88 2.49 -13.62
N THR A 33 -5.15 1.39 -13.37
CA THR A 33 -3.94 1.41 -12.53
C THR A 33 -2.87 2.33 -13.12
N ALA A 34 -2.62 2.27 -14.42
CA ALA A 34 -1.62 3.10 -15.09
C ALA A 34 -1.97 4.60 -14.99
N ILE A 35 -3.22 4.97 -15.27
CA ILE A 35 -3.69 6.37 -15.17
C ILE A 35 -3.51 6.90 -13.73
N ARG A 36 -3.93 6.15 -12.74
CA ARG A 36 -3.80 6.51 -11.33
C ARG A 36 -2.35 6.65 -10.89
N THR A 37 -1.51 5.71 -11.32
CA THR A 37 -0.07 5.75 -11.03
C THR A 37 0.57 7.00 -11.64
N GLY A 38 0.16 7.41 -12.83
CA GLY A 38 0.58 8.67 -13.45
C GLY A 38 0.23 9.89 -12.59
N VAL A 39 -0.98 9.95 -12.07
CA VAL A 39 -1.41 11.04 -11.15
C VAL A 39 -0.56 11.04 -9.88
N VAL A 40 -0.34 9.87 -9.26
CA VAL A 40 0.51 9.75 -8.06
C VAL A 40 1.95 10.17 -8.35
N LEU A 41 2.48 9.78 -9.50
CA LEU A 41 3.83 10.15 -9.93
C LEU A 41 3.97 11.67 -10.05
N ILE A 42 3.05 12.33 -10.74
CA ILE A 42 3.04 13.80 -10.89
C ILE A 42 2.94 14.49 -9.53
N MET A 43 2.03 14.02 -8.67
CA MET A 43 1.86 14.58 -7.32
C MET A 43 3.12 14.42 -6.48
N ALA A 44 3.73 13.24 -6.48
CA ALA A 44 4.94 12.98 -5.69
C ALA A 44 6.12 13.84 -6.15
N TRP A 45 6.38 13.93 -7.46
CA TRP A 45 7.41 14.78 -8.02
C TRP A 45 7.11 16.27 -7.81
N GLY A 46 5.84 16.67 -7.90
CA GLY A 46 5.43 18.03 -7.58
C GLY A 46 5.79 18.43 -6.15
N ILE A 47 5.57 17.56 -5.19
CA ILE A 47 5.98 17.80 -3.78
C ILE A 47 7.50 17.89 -3.65
N VAL A 48 8.26 17.03 -4.31
CA VAL A 48 9.74 17.06 -4.30
C VAL A 48 10.26 18.40 -4.83
N LEU A 49 9.67 18.91 -5.91
CA LEU A 49 10.06 20.22 -6.49
C LEU A 49 9.68 21.38 -5.56
N LEU A 50 8.48 21.36 -4.98
CA LEU A 50 7.99 22.41 -4.08
C LEU A 50 8.81 22.48 -2.76
N THR A 51 9.25 21.32 -2.28
CA THR A 51 10.08 21.25 -1.04
C THR A 51 11.57 21.43 -1.29
N GLY A 52 11.99 21.54 -2.55
CA GLY A 52 13.41 21.68 -2.90
C GLY A 52 14.25 20.41 -2.63
N SER A 53 13.59 19.26 -2.45
CA SER A 53 14.26 18.00 -2.06
C SER A 53 14.99 17.31 -3.21
N ILE A 54 14.94 17.86 -4.42
CA ILE A 54 15.53 17.25 -5.63
C ILE A 54 17.06 17.08 -5.52
N GLY A 55 17.73 17.97 -4.81
CA GLY A 55 19.19 17.89 -4.57
C GLY A 55 19.62 16.64 -3.80
N GLY A 56 18.71 16.01 -3.06
CA GLY A 56 18.97 14.77 -2.32
C GLY A 56 19.19 13.55 -3.21
N ILE A 57 18.82 13.60 -4.49
CA ILE A 57 18.97 12.46 -5.43
C ILE A 57 20.44 12.04 -5.55
N SER A 58 21.36 13.00 -5.62
CA SER A 58 22.80 12.74 -5.74
C SER A 58 23.42 12.09 -4.50
N SER A 59 22.79 12.19 -3.35
CA SER A 59 23.25 11.62 -2.08
C SER A 59 22.76 10.18 -1.83
N ILE A 60 21.87 9.65 -2.68
CA ILE A 60 21.33 8.31 -2.54
C ILE A 60 22.41 7.28 -2.90
N GLN A 61 22.75 6.42 -1.94
CA GLN A 61 23.68 5.32 -2.17
C GLN A 61 23.06 4.26 -3.09
N THR A 62 23.92 3.51 -3.79
CA THR A 62 23.50 2.41 -4.69
C THR A 62 22.56 1.43 -4.01
N LYS A 63 22.82 1.07 -2.74
CA LYS A 63 21.92 0.22 -1.95
C LYS A 63 20.52 0.82 -1.84
N GLY A 64 20.41 2.12 -1.56
CA GLY A 64 19.13 2.83 -1.51
C GLY A 64 18.38 2.76 -2.83
N TRP A 65 19.05 3.00 -3.94
CA TRP A 65 18.45 2.88 -5.27
C TRP A 65 17.90 1.49 -5.56
N ILE A 66 18.65 0.44 -5.26
CA ILE A 66 18.22 -0.95 -5.48
C ILE A 66 16.93 -1.23 -4.69
N PHE A 67 16.90 -0.91 -3.40
CA PHE A 67 15.73 -1.19 -2.57
C PHE A 67 14.52 -0.33 -2.93
N LEU A 68 14.71 0.94 -3.32
CA LEU A 68 13.62 1.79 -3.79
C LEU A 68 13.02 1.28 -5.10
N VAL A 69 13.84 0.84 -6.04
CA VAL A 69 13.36 0.25 -7.30
C VAL A 69 12.59 -1.05 -7.04
N LEU A 70 13.14 -1.95 -6.21
CA LEU A 70 12.46 -3.20 -5.84
C LEU A 70 11.14 -2.94 -5.13
N SER A 71 11.10 -1.97 -4.22
CA SER A 71 9.87 -1.54 -3.54
C SER A 71 8.84 -0.99 -4.52
N GLY A 72 9.27 -0.18 -5.48
CA GLY A 72 8.41 0.33 -6.54
C GLY A 72 7.81 -0.78 -7.41
N LEU A 73 8.61 -1.78 -7.79
CA LEU A 73 8.14 -2.94 -8.53
C LEU A 73 7.14 -3.77 -7.73
N ALA A 74 7.40 -4.00 -6.44
CA ALA A 74 6.48 -4.69 -5.55
C ALA A 74 5.15 -3.93 -5.40
N THR A 75 5.21 -2.61 -5.26
CA THR A 75 4.02 -1.75 -5.21
C THR A 75 3.21 -1.84 -6.50
N GLY A 76 3.87 -1.76 -7.66
CA GLY A 76 3.21 -1.89 -8.96
C GLY A 76 2.50 -3.24 -9.12
N ALA A 77 3.18 -4.33 -8.78
CA ALA A 77 2.61 -5.68 -8.82
C ALA A 77 1.40 -5.80 -7.85
N SER A 78 1.55 -5.28 -6.63
CA SER A 78 0.46 -5.25 -5.65
C SER A 78 -0.76 -4.49 -6.17
N TRP A 79 -0.58 -3.32 -6.74
CA TRP A 79 -1.68 -2.51 -7.26
C TRP A 79 -2.38 -3.15 -8.45
N LEU A 80 -1.64 -3.76 -9.36
CA LEU A 80 -2.25 -4.50 -10.48
C LEU A 80 -3.17 -5.62 -9.98
N CYS A 81 -2.71 -6.41 -9.00
CA CYS A 81 -3.51 -7.45 -8.37
C CYS A 81 -4.70 -6.87 -7.58
N TYR A 82 -4.44 -5.85 -6.77
CA TYR A 82 -5.45 -5.23 -5.92
C TYR A 82 -6.61 -4.61 -6.72
N TYR A 83 -6.29 -3.82 -7.75
CA TYR A 83 -7.33 -3.19 -8.57
C TYR A 83 -8.07 -4.18 -9.45
N ARG A 84 -7.42 -5.24 -9.88
CA ARG A 84 -8.13 -6.34 -10.53
C ARG A 84 -9.10 -7.02 -9.57
N ALA A 85 -8.68 -7.33 -8.36
CA ALA A 85 -9.54 -7.88 -7.34
C ALA A 85 -10.72 -6.94 -7.01
N LEU A 86 -10.44 -5.64 -6.88
CA LEU A 86 -11.43 -4.61 -6.59
C LEU A 86 -12.48 -4.49 -7.70
N GLN A 87 -12.07 -4.67 -8.96
CA GLN A 87 -12.97 -4.63 -10.11
C GLN A 87 -13.98 -5.80 -10.10
N ILE A 88 -13.53 -7.00 -9.79
CA ILE A 88 -14.37 -8.22 -9.85
C ILE A 88 -15.01 -8.57 -8.51
N GLY A 89 -14.49 -8.07 -7.39
CA GLY A 89 -14.97 -8.39 -6.04
C GLY A 89 -15.71 -7.24 -5.36
N GLN A 90 -16.30 -7.53 -4.21
CA GLN A 90 -16.88 -6.48 -3.35
C GLN A 90 -15.76 -5.70 -2.65
N ALA A 91 -15.83 -4.37 -2.68
CA ALA A 91 -14.80 -3.51 -2.11
C ALA A 91 -14.51 -3.82 -0.63
N SER A 92 -15.52 -4.04 0.19
CA SER A 92 -15.37 -4.37 1.61
C SER A 92 -14.55 -5.65 1.83
N ARG A 93 -14.79 -6.69 1.03
CA ARG A 93 -14.07 -7.96 1.14
C ARG A 93 -12.64 -7.84 0.62
N VAL A 94 -12.45 -7.21 -0.52
CA VAL A 94 -11.12 -7.02 -1.13
C VAL A 94 -10.21 -6.20 -0.21
N VAL A 95 -10.72 -5.08 0.32
CA VAL A 95 -9.96 -4.25 1.27
C VAL A 95 -9.60 -5.04 2.53
N SER A 96 -10.49 -5.90 3.01
CA SER A 96 -10.22 -6.72 4.19
C SER A 96 -9.13 -7.77 3.94
N VAL A 97 -9.16 -8.43 2.78
CA VAL A 97 -8.10 -9.39 2.38
C VAL A 97 -6.75 -8.68 2.22
N ASP A 98 -6.74 -7.48 1.65
CA ASP A 98 -5.53 -6.68 1.50
C ASP A 98 -4.87 -6.38 2.86
N LYS A 99 -5.65 -6.24 3.93
CA LYS A 99 -5.13 -6.05 5.29
C LYS A 99 -4.38 -7.26 5.85
N PHE A 100 -4.50 -8.43 5.24
CA PHE A 100 -3.66 -9.58 5.57
C PHE A 100 -2.16 -9.29 5.31
N SER A 101 -1.87 -8.32 4.45
CA SER A 101 -0.52 -7.78 4.25
C SER A 101 0.13 -7.31 5.57
N VAL A 102 -0.65 -6.85 6.53
CA VAL A 102 -0.15 -6.45 7.87
C VAL A 102 0.50 -7.64 8.59
N VAL A 103 -0.15 -8.81 8.54
CA VAL A 103 0.38 -10.03 9.17
C VAL A 103 1.68 -10.46 8.49
N ILE A 104 1.69 -10.44 7.16
CA ILE A 104 2.90 -10.73 6.37
C ILE A 104 4.01 -9.73 6.71
N SER A 105 3.68 -8.45 6.82
CA SER A 105 4.65 -7.40 7.17
C SER A 105 5.25 -7.61 8.58
N ILE A 106 4.45 -8.03 9.57
CA ILE A 106 4.94 -8.35 10.92
C ILE A 106 5.98 -9.49 10.84
N VAL A 107 5.68 -10.55 10.08
CA VAL A 107 6.60 -11.68 9.92
C VAL A 107 7.89 -11.23 9.22
N LEU A 108 7.78 -10.45 8.15
CA LEU A 108 8.95 -9.96 7.40
C LEU A 108 9.77 -8.96 8.24
N ALA A 109 9.14 -8.09 9.01
CA ALA A 109 9.84 -7.17 9.92
C ALA A 109 10.64 -7.92 10.99
N PHE A 110 10.08 -8.99 11.55
CA PHE A 110 10.82 -9.87 12.46
C PHE A 110 12.01 -10.53 11.78
N LEU A 111 11.82 -11.13 10.59
CA LEU A 111 12.86 -11.90 9.90
C LEU A 111 13.98 -11.03 9.32
N PHE A 112 13.65 -9.88 8.72
CA PHE A 112 14.61 -9.06 7.98
C PHE A 112 15.09 -7.82 8.73
N LEU A 113 14.22 -7.22 9.54
CA LEU A 113 14.55 -6.00 10.31
C LEU A 113 14.92 -6.33 11.75
N HIS A 114 14.78 -7.61 12.16
CA HIS A 114 15.02 -8.07 13.53
C HIS A 114 14.23 -7.27 14.59
N GLU A 115 13.02 -6.79 14.20
CA GLU A 115 12.14 -6.12 15.14
C GLU A 115 11.60 -7.11 16.17
N ALA A 116 11.59 -6.71 17.44
CA ALA A 116 11.04 -7.53 18.51
C ALA A 116 9.51 -7.63 18.36
N ILE A 117 9.00 -8.85 18.34
CA ILE A 117 7.55 -9.09 18.39
C ILE A 117 7.11 -9.11 19.83
N ASP A 118 6.28 -8.14 20.21
CA ASP A 118 5.64 -8.12 21.52
C ASP A 118 4.29 -8.87 21.48
N TRP A 119 3.77 -9.16 22.66
CA TRP A 119 2.47 -9.83 22.81
C TRP A 119 1.32 -9.08 22.10
N LYS A 120 1.35 -7.74 22.14
CA LYS A 120 0.32 -6.90 21.50
C LYS A 120 0.33 -7.06 19.98
N THR A 121 1.50 -7.15 19.37
CA THR A 121 1.68 -7.37 17.94
C THR A 121 1.12 -8.74 17.53
N ILE A 122 1.36 -9.79 18.32
CA ILE A 122 0.81 -11.13 18.07
C ILE A 122 -0.71 -11.11 18.14
N VAL A 123 -1.27 -10.56 19.22
CA VAL A 123 -2.74 -10.48 19.40
C VAL A 123 -3.37 -9.65 18.29
N GLY A 124 -2.79 -8.50 17.94
CA GLY A 124 -3.27 -7.67 16.83
C GLY A 124 -3.28 -8.41 15.49
N GLY A 125 -2.21 -9.14 15.18
CA GLY A 125 -2.11 -9.96 13.95
C GLY A 125 -3.17 -11.08 13.90
N VAL A 126 -3.40 -11.76 15.02
CA VAL A 126 -4.44 -12.80 15.13
C VAL A 126 -5.84 -12.20 14.92
N LEU A 127 -6.13 -11.05 15.54
CA LEU A 127 -7.43 -10.37 15.39
C LEU A 127 -7.68 -9.90 13.95
N ILE A 128 -6.66 -9.35 13.27
CA ILE A 128 -6.75 -8.96 11.87
C ILE A 128 -7.02 -10.18 10.99
N THR A 129 -6.32 -11.29 11.23
CA THR A 129 -6.52 -12.53 10.49
C THR A 129 -7.93 -13.07 10.69
N ALA A 130 -8.39 -13.17 11.93
CA ALA A 130 -9.72 -13.65 12.27
C ALA A 130 -10.81 -12.76 11.64
N GLY A 131 -10.69 -11.44 11.77
CA GLY A 131 -11.62 -10.47 11.17
C GLY A 131 -11.66 -10.57 9.65
N THR A 132 -10.51 -10.72 8.99
CA THR A 132 -10.44 -10.92 7.53
C THR A 132 -11.14 -12.20 7.12
N LEU A 133 -10.92 -13.32 7.82
CA LEU A 133 -11.57 -14.59 7.52
C LEU A 133 -13.09 -14.50 7.65
N VAL A 134 -13.58 -13.86 8.71
CA VAL A 134 -15.04 -13.68 8.91
C VAL A 134 -15.69 -12.87 7.79
N LEU A 135 -14.98 -11.87 7.24
CA LEU A 135 -15.50 -11.03 6.15
C LEU A 135 -15.46 -11.72 4.77
N VAL A 136 -14.62 -12.74 4.62
CA VAL A 136 -14.44 -13.45 3.33
C VAL A 136 -15.28 -14.70 3.25
N LEU A 137 -15.46 -15.41 4.36
CA LEU A 137 -16.27 -16.63 4.46
C LEU A 137 -17.76 -16.30 4.56
#